data_5af809091a92d52e48a729c19fff3a44
#
_entry.id   5af809091a92d52e48a729c19fff3a44
#
_cell.length_a   1.000
_cell.length_b   1.000
_cell.length_c   1.000
_cell.angle_alpha   90.00
_cell.angle_beta   90.00
_cell.angle_gamma   90.00
#
_symmetry.space_group_name_H-M   'P 1'
#
loop_
_entity.id
_entity.type
_entity.pdbx_description
1 polymer ?
#
loop_
_entity_poly.entity_id
_entity_poly.type
_entity_poly.pdbx_seq_one_letter_code
_entity_poly.pdbx_strand_id
1 'polypeptide(L)'
;MKTIYLLLLSTTLTLSVGAEPSAAVAEGRGPTESLSLGELTSAVLANNPAIQQALKKWAAAKERVTQEAAWDDLKVSGSSRAARFVDVAPNSFTDQMASVEQIIPLTGKNLMRARIAAADAVEAFERARREQLDVLEKTRASYFRLLNANAQLELNRKNLVSLRQIAEVSRSRYEVGKANVAEPLAGEVEASKLLESQQDILRNISAEQSQLNVLMNRDAFAPLGRPDETNIKALNISMMQAREIALANRPEIKIAQARIDMEKSRLGLARRNWIPDPAIKVEAQRYNDAAQAASEVDAGISFTVPWVNPGKYSAAVREAKENLAAAQHEFDRTNAEALGALRDALEKAHTTKHHVDLFRDKLVPQARQAFEANQFAYETGKATFLEWITAQRNLRDLEAMGQQHIADYYAALAELEAVVGADLKLFPSTKTKEAK
;
A
#
# COMPACT_ATOMS: atom_id res chain seq x y z
N MET A 1 20.24 -43.46 -7.95
CA MET A 1 20.79 -42.39 -7.10
C MET A 1 21.21 -41.26 -8.00
N LYS A 2 20.40 -40.26 -8.19
CA LYS A 2 20.77 -38.98 -8.79
C LYS A 2 20.02 -37.92 -7.97
N THR A 3 20.82 -37.22 -7.19
CA THR A 3 20.41 -36.11 -6.30
C THR A 3 19.89 -34.97 -7.16
N ILE A 4 18.60 -34.71 -7.11
CA ILE A 4 18.00 -33.53 -7.73
C ILE A 4 18.21 -32.39 -6.75
N TYR A 5 19.22 -31.58 -6.99
CA TYR A 5 19.40 -30.28 -6.36
C TYR A 5 18.26 -29.36 -6.81
N LEU A 6 17.39 -29.00 -5.87
CA LEU A 6 16.43 -27.93 -6.01
C LEU A 6 17.22 -26.62 -6.03
N LEU A 7 17.49 -26.09 -7.22
CA LEU A 7 18.05 -24.76 -7.41
C LEU A 7 17.00 -23.74 -6.98
N LEU A 8 17.00 -23.40 -5.68
CA LEU A 8 16.44 -22.16 -5.17
C LEU A 8 17.36 -21.05 -5.69
N LEU A 9 16.88 -20.34 -6.71
CA LEU A 9 17.49 -19.08 -7.15
C LEU A 9 17.40 -18.09 -5.98
N SER A 10 18.43 -18.10 -5.14
CA SER A 10 18.65 -17.08 -4.13
C SER A 10 19.17 -15.82 -4.83
N THR A 11 18.26 -15.01 -5.38
CA THR A 11 18.54 -13.60 -5.52
C THR A 11 18.56 -13.03 -4.10
N THR A 12 19.72 -13.03 -3.52
CA THR A 12 20.03 -12.29 -2.30
C THR A 12 19.90 -10.81 -2.60
N LEU A 13 18.65 -10.32 -2.52
CA LEU A 13 18.43 -8.93 -2.18
C LEU A 13 18.76 -8.86 -0.69
N THR A 14 19.97 -8.43 -0.37
CA THR A 14 20.39 -8.12 0.99
C THR A 14 19.55 -6.95 1.49
N LEU A 15 18.32 -7.25 1.96
CA LEU A 15 17.71 -6.44 2.98
C LEU A 15 18.51 -6.70 4.25
N SER A 16 19.32 -5.75 4.62
CA SER A 16 19.94 -5.69 5.95
C SER A 16 18.82 -5.57 6.98
N VAL A 17 18.26 -6.71 7.37
CA VAL A 17 17.46 -6.85 8.59
C VAL A 17 18.46 -7.01 9.73
N GLY A 18 18.96 -5.89 10.19
CA GLY A 18 19.92 -5.79 11.26
C GLY A 18 20.02 -4.36 11.75
N ALA A 19 18.85 -3.75 12.06
CA ALA A 19 18.81 -2.65 12.99
C ALA A 19 17.75 -3.03 14.02
N GLU A 20 18.16 -3.28 15.23
CA GLU A 20 17.27 -3.18 16.39
C GLU A 20 16.48 -1.89 16.25
N PRO A 21 15.17 -1.87 16.56
CA PRO A 21 14.41 -0.63 16.54
C PRO A 21 15.06 0.30 17.55
N SER A 22 15.84 1.25 17.04
CA SER A 22 16.27 2.38 17.85
C SER A 22 15.01 3.10 18.29
N ALA A 23 14.60 2.86 19.52
CA ALA A 23 13.52 3.54 20.22
C ALA A 23 13.77 5.07 20.40
N ALA A 24 14.80 5.61 19.75
CA ALA A 24 15.28 6.97 19.92
C ALA A 24 14.65 8.04 19.02
N VAL A 25 13.67 7.70 18.17
CA VAL A 25 13.01 8.70 17.28
C VAL A 25 11.63 9.14 17.79
N ALA A 26 11.20 8.68 18.96
CA ALA A 26 9.84 8.91 19.47
C ALA A 26 9.67 10.09 20.43
N GLU A 27 10.73 10.80 20.82
CA GLU A 27 10.60 11.94 21.73
C GLU A 27 10.67 13.27 20.97
N GLY A 28 9.49 13.87 20.82
CA GLY A 28 9.24 15.32 20.78
C GLY A 28 10.19 16.19 19.97
N ARG A 29 10.18 16.11 18.61
CA ARG A 29 10.65 17.25 17.81
C ARG A 29 9.77 18.45 18.12
N GLY A 30 10.38 19.50 18.68
CA GLY A 30 9.70 20.75 18.96
C GLY A 30 9.18 21.39 17.66
N PRO A 31 8.27 22.37 17.73
CA PRO A 31 7.67 23.03 16.57
C PRO A 31 8.65 23.79 15.66
N THR A 32 9.95 23.76 15.96
CA THR A 32 11.03 24.47 15.25
C THR A 32 11.88 23.60 14.33
N GLU A 33 11.76 22.28 14.34
CA GLU A 33 12.49 21.42 13.40
C GLU A 33 11.75 21.26 12.08
N SER A 34 12.48 21.44 10.97
CA SER A 34 11.94 21.19 9.63
C SER A 34 11.63 19.70 9.42
N LEU A 35 10.54 19.40 8.72
CA LEU A 35 10.11 18.05 8.38
C LEU A 35 10.63 17.68 6.99
N SER A 36 11.60 16.79 6.94
CA SER A 36 12.12 16.25 5.68
C SER A 36 11.23 15.12 5.14
N LEU A 37 10.93 15.15 3.83
CA LEU A 37 10.17 14.07 3.16
C LEU A 37 10.88 12.71 3.27
N GLY A 38 12.21 12.66 3.19
CA GLY A 38 12.98 11.42 3.29
C GLY A 38 12.90 10.77 4.67
N GLU A 39 13.06 11.56 5.73
CA GLU A 39 12.93 11.08 7.11
C GLU A 39 11.49 10.61 7.41
N LEU A 40 10.49 11.39 6.97
CA LEU A 40 9.09 11.03 7.10
C LEU A 40 8.79 9.70 6.40
N THR A 41 9.24 9.55 5.15
CA THR A 41 9.06 8.32 4.36
C THR A 41 9.68 7.11 5.05
N SER A 42 10.91 7.27 5.56
CA SER A 42 11.62 6.20 6.29
C SER A 42 10.90 5.82 7.58
N ALA A 43 10.42 6.80 8.35
CA ALA A 43 9.68 6.56 9.59
C ALA A 43 8.34 5.83 9.32
N VAL A 44 7.63 6.22 8.26
CA VAL A 44 6.36 5.57 7.87
C VAL A 44 6.60 4.12 7.44
N LEU A 45 7.60 3.86 6.59
CA LEU A 45 7.93 2.49 6.16
C LEU A 45 8.31 1.56 7.32
N ALA A 46 8.99 2.10 8.33
CA ALA A 46 9.41 1.33 9.49
C ALA A 46 8.27 1.05 10.48
N ASN A 47 7.37 2.01 10.71
CA ASN A 47 6.45 1.98 11.84
C ASN A 47 4.98 1.79 11.46
N ASN A 48 4.60 1.94 10.18
CA ASN A 48 3.20 1.90 9.77
C ASN A 48 2.56 0.53 10.04
N PRO A 49 1.43 0.47 10.81
CA PRO A 49 0.82 -0.79 11.20
C PRO A 49 0.27 -1.62 10.03
N ALA A 50 -0.22 -0.98 8.96
CA ALA A 50 -0.75 -1.67 7.79
C ALA A 50 0.37 -2.41 7.03
N ILE A 51 1.53 -1.75 6.86
CA ILE A 51 2.73 -2.38 6.28
C ILE A 51 3.19 -3.55 7.15
N GLN A 52 3.30 -3.35 8.48
CA GLN A 52 3.71 -4.40 9.41
C GLN A 52 2.74 -5.58 9.40
N GLN A 53 1.44 -5.32 9.36
CA GLN A 53 0.41 -6.36 9.22
C GLN A 53 0.60 -7.17 7.93
N ALA A 54 0.80 -6.50 6.79
CA ALA A 54 1.00 -7.14 5.50
C ALA A 54 2.27 -8.01 5.47
N LEU A 55 3.38 -7.53 6.06
CA LEU A 55 4.61 -8.29 6.20
C LEU A 55 4.45 -9.53 7.08
N LYS A 56 3.67 -9.44 8.18
CA LYS A 56 3.38 -10.60 9.03
C LYS A 56 2.47 -11.62 8.33
N LYS A 57 1.52 -11.18 7.52
CA LYS A 57 0.72 -12.07 6.64
C LYS A 57 1.60 -12.82 5.65
N TRP A 58 2.55 -12.14 5.02
CA TRP A 58 3.53 -12.79 4.16
C TRP A 58 4.39 -13.80 4.92
N ALA A 59 4.90 -13.44 6.11
CA ALA A 59 5.66 -14.38 6.95
C ALA A 59 4.83 -15.64 7.29
N ALA A 60 3.56 -15.48 7.66
CA ALA A 60 2.66 -16.60 7.91
C ALA A 60 2.43 -17.48 6.66
N ALA A 61 2.28 -16.88 5.50
CA ALA A 61 2.14 -17.60 4.23
C ALA A 61 3.39 -18.43 3.88
N LYS A 62 4.59 -17.95 4.20
CA LYS A 62 5.84 -18.72 4.04
C LYS A 62 5.86 -19.98 4.91
N GLU A 63 5.44 -19.88 6.17
CA GLU A 63 5.41 -21.04 7.07
C GLU A 63 4.42 -22.11 6.59
N ARG A 64 3.33 -21.69 5.95
CA ARG A 64 2.37 -22.61 5.35
C ARG A 64 2.96 -23.51 4.27
N VAL A 65 3.98 -23.04 3.54
CA VAL A 65 4.68 -23.85 2.54
C VAL A 65 5.30 -25.10 3.17
N THR A 66 5.93 -24.95 4.33
CA THR A 66 6.53 -26.07 5.08
C THR A 66 5.45 -27.04 5.60
N GLN A 67 4.32 -26.51 6.09
CA GLN A 67 3.20 -27.32 6.55
C GLN A 67 2.61 -28.18 5.42
N GLU A 68 2.36 -27.57 4.26
CA GLU A 68 1.79 -28.25 3.09
C GLU A 68 2.77 -29.23 2.40
N ALA A 69 4.09 -29.05 2.59
CA ALA A 69 5.11 -29.96 2.11
C ALA A 69 5.26 -31.21 2.99
N ALA A 70 4.86 -31.11 4.24
CA ALA A 70 5.00 -32.19 5.22
C ALA A 70 4.16 -33.42 4.82
N TRP A 71 4.54 -34.55 5.35
CA TRP A 71 3.71 -35.76 5.32
C TRP A 71 2.52 -35.55 6.26
N ASP A 72 1.42 -36.25 5.97
CA ASP A 72 0.28 -36.30 6.86
C ASP A 72 0.71 -36.89 8.21
N ASP A 73 0.08 -36.46 9.31
CA ASP A 73 0.44 -36.87 10.66
C ASP A 73 0.29 -38.38 10.86
N LEU A 74 1.16 -38.94 11.69
CA LEU A 74 1.06 -40.31 12.12
C LEU A 74 -0.21 -40.50 12.93
N LYS A 75 -1.09 -41.38 12.48
CA LYS A 75 -2.31 -41.71 13.19
C LYS A 75 -2.04 -42.82 14.19
N VAL A 76 -2.26 -42.56 15.46
CA VAL A 76 -2.20 -43.56 16.53
C VAL A 76 -3.60 -43.74 17.06
N SER A 77 -4.05 -44.97 17.08
CA SER A 77 -5.37 -45.32 17.65
C SER A 77 -5.27 -46.48 18.61
N GLY A 78 -6.09 -46.42 19.62
CA GLY A 78 -6.23 -47.50 20.60
C GLY A 78 -7.71 -47.77 20.89
N SER A 79 -8.08 -49.01 21.00
CA SER A 79 -9.42 -49.42 21.45
C SER A 79 -9.34 -50.49 22.50
N SER A 80 -10.27 -50.44 23.44
CA SER A 80 -10.44 -51.47 24.46
C SER A 80 -11.92 -51.82 24.53
N ARG A 81 -12.21 -53.10 24.67
CA ARG A 81 -13.58 -53.54 24.76
C ARG A 81 -14.11 -53.30 26.21
N ALA A 82 -15.15 -52.50 26.30
CA ALA A 82 -15.75 -52.11 27.55
C ALA A 82 -16.78 -53.17 28.10
N ALA A 83 -17.46 -53.90 27.20
CA ALA A 83 -18.45 -54.90 27.55
C ALA A 83 -18.64 -55.98 26.46
N ARG A 84 -19.04 -57.20 26.87
CA ARG A 84 -19.51 -58.28 25.99
C ARG A 84 -20.90 -58.66 26.39
N PHE A 85 -21.73 -58.93 25.39
CA PHE A 85 -23.11 -59.32 25.56
C PHE A 85 -23.36 -60.76 25.07
N VAL A 86 -22.31 -61.46 24.65
CA VAL A 86 -22.36 -62.82 24.11
C VAL A 86 -21.26 -63.63 24.78
N ASP A 87 -21.61 -64.85 25.26
CA ASP A 87 -20.69 -65.80 25.87
C ASP A 87 -19.93 -66.53 24.76
N VAL A 88 -18.60 -66.32 24.68
CA VAL A 88 -17.74 -66.91 23.62
C VAL A 88 -16.40 -67.26 24.23
N ALA A 89 -15.72 -68.30 23.68
CA ALA A 89 -14.46 -68.80 24.25
C ALA A 89 -13.40 -67.73 24.42
N PRO A 90 -12.73 -67.66 25.60
CA PRO A 90 -11.81 -66.56 25.96
C PRO A 90 -10.70 -66.27 24.95
N ASN A 91 -10.16 -67.28 24.32
CA ASN A 91 -8.97 -67.22 23.43
C ASN A 91 -9.28 -66.69 22.00
N SER A 92 -10.54 -66.40 21.69
CA SER A 92 -11.00 -66.05 20.34
C SER A 92 -11.23 -64.55 20.11
N PHE A 93 -10.90 -63.68 21.09
CA PHE A 93 -11.28 -62.28 21.05
C PHE A 93 -10.16 -61.33 21.35
N THR A 94 -10.11 -60.32 20.55
CA THR A 94 -9.31 -59.11 20.78
C THR A 94 -9.99 -58.24 21.85
N ASP A 95 -9.36 -58.04 23.00
CA ASP A 95 -9.82 -57.14 24.04
C ASP A 95 -9.25 -55.76 23.94
N GLN A 96 -8.01 -55.66 23.53
CA GLN A 96 -7.30 -54.41 23.34
C GLN A 96 -6.61 -54.40 21.99
N MET A 97 -6.67 -53.26 21.33
CA MET A 97 -6.02 -53.04 20.05
C MET A 97 -5.31 -51.69 20.08
N ALA A 98 -4.09 -51.65 19.59
CA ALA A 98 -3.35 -50.41 19.33
C ALA A 98 -2.88 -50.44 17.88
N SER A 99 -3.05 -49.37 17.14
CA SER A 99 -2.54 -49.30 15.80
C SER A 99 -1.86 -47.97 15.46
N VAL A 100 -0.90 -48.02 14.57
CA VAL A 100 -0.17 -46.89 14.01
C VAL A 100 -0.35 -46.93 12.49
N GLU A 101 -0.77 -45.83 11.91
CA GLU A 101 -0.98 -45.70 10.46
C GLU A 101 -0.27 -44.45 9.94
N GLN A 102 0.50 -44.60 8.85
CA GLN A 102 1.18 -43.53 8.14
C GLN A 102 0.85 -43.56 6.67
N ILE A 103 0.33 -42.45 6.15
CA ILE A 103 0.16 -42.25 4.70
C ILE A 103 1.49 -41.82 4.09
N ILE A 104 1.91 -42.51 3.02
CA ILE A 104 3.14 -42.21 2.30
C ILE A 104 2.79 -41.49 0.99
N PRO A 105 3.13 -40.20 0.84
CA PRO A 105 2.73 -39.41 -0.33
C PRO A 105 3.64 -39.70 -1.56
N LEU A 106 3.59 -40.96 -2.07
CA LEU A 106 4.39 -41.39 -3.20
C LEU A 106 4.07 -40.65 -4.50
N THR A 107 2.84 -40.14 -4.62
CA THR A 107 2.37 -39.41 -5.80
C THR A 107 2.80 -37.97 -5.85
N GLY A 108 3.41 -37.44 -4.80
CA GLY A 108 3.86 -36.05 -4.68
C GLY A 108 2.71 -35.04 -4.59
N LYS A 109 1.55 -35.42 -4.03
CA LYS A 109 0.43 -34.52 -3.76
C LYS A 109 0.84 -33.42 -2.77
N ASN A 110 1.60 -33.78 -1.72
CA ASN A 110 2.17 -32.82 -0.78
C ASN A 110 3.06 -31.80 -1.49
N LEU A 111 3.88 -32.21 -2.48
CA LEU A 111 4.67 -31.27 -3.26
C LEU A 111 3.81 -30.31 -4.09
N MET A 112 2.64 -30.76 -4.60
CA MET A 112 1.72 -29.86 -5.30
C MET A 112 1.01 -28.92 -4.33
N ARG A 113 0.62 -29.39 -3.13
CA ARG A 113 0.09 -28.54 -2.06
C ARG A 113 1.13 -27.47 -1.65
N ALA A 114 2.39 -27.87 -1.47
CA ALA A 114 3.48 -26.92 -1.19
C ALA A 114 3.69 -25.88 -2.30
N ARG A 115 3.57 -26.27 -3.59
CA ARG A 115 3.64 -25.32 -4.71
C ARG A 115 2.48 -24.33 -4.73
N ILE A 116 1.27 -24.78 -4.40
CA ILE A 116 0.09 -23.91 -4.23
C ILE A 116 0.36 -22.90 -3.11
N ALA A 117 0.82 -23.37 -1.96
CA ALA A 117 1.16 -22.51 -0.82
C ALA A 117 2.33 -21.55 -1.14
N ALA A 118 3.32 -21.98 -1.94
CA ALA A 118 4.42 -21.12 -2.37
C ALA A 118 3.92 -19.98 -3.28
N ALA A 119 2.98 -20.27 -4.20
CA ALA A 119 2.36 -19.25 -5.03
C ALA A 119 1.50 -18.26 -4.19
N ASP A 120 0.78 -18.77 -3.18
CA ASP A 120 0.06 -17.94 -2.18
C ASP A 120 1.04 -17.03 -1.40
N ALA A 121 2.22 -17.54 -1.03
CA ALA A 121 3.24 -16.74 -0.36
C ALA A 121 3.82 -15.64 -1.28
N VAL A 122 3.96 -15.88 -2.58
CA VAL A 122 4.35 -14.85 -3.57
C VAL A 122 3.24 -13.79 -3.68
N GLU A 123 1.97 -14.22 -3.75
CA GLU A 123 0.84 -13.28 -3.76
C GLU A 123 0.82 -12.41 -2.49
N ALA A 124 1.03 -13.00 -1.31
CA ALA A 124 1.10 -12.28 -0.04
C ALA A 124 2.26 -11.28 0.01
N PHE A 125 3.41 -11.61 -0.58
CA PHE A 125 4.56 -10.70 -0.72
C PHE A 125 4.23 -9.49 -1.60
N GLU A 126 3.66 -9.72 -2.77
CA GLU A 126 3.31 -8.63 -3.69
C GLU A 126 2.17 -7.77 -3.15
N ARG A 127 1.25 -8.34 -2.36
CA ARG A 127 0.24 -7.55 -1.60
C ARG A 127 0.90 -6.67 -0.55
N ALA A 128 1.94 -7.15 0.14
CA ALA A 128 2.67 -6.31 1.09
C ALA A 128 3.43 -5.17 0.37
N ARG A 129 3.98 -5.43 -0.84
CA ARG A 129 4.56 -4.37 -1.67
C ARG A 129 3.52 -3.35 -2.14
N ARG A 130 2.32 -3.80 -2.51
CA ARG A 130 1.24 -2.89 -2.87
C ARG A 130 0.86 -1.98 -1.70
N GLU A 131 0.71 -2.55 -0.51
CA GLU A 131 0.43 -1.77 0.70
C GLU A 131 1.51 -0.73 0.99
N GLN A 132 2.80 -1.08 0.79
CA GLN A 132 3.90 -0.12 0.92
C GLN A 132 3.76 1.05 -0.07
N LEU A 133 3.44 0.77 -1.34
CA LEU A 133 3.26 1.80 -2.37
C LEU A 133 2.07 2.70 -2.05
N ASP A 134 0.94 2.13 -1.61
CA ASP A 134 -0.27 2.88 -1.25
C ASP A 134 -0.04 3.80 -0.03
N VAL A 135 0.68 3.30 0.96
CA VAL A 135 1.05 4.09 2.15
C VAL A 135 2.04 5.21 1.78
N LEU A 136 3.00 4.93 0.89
CA LEU A 136 3.95 5.95 0.40
C LEU A 136 3.26 7.05 -0.41
N GLU A 137 2.33 6.67 -1.31
CA GLU A 137 1.52 7.63 -2.07
C GLU A 137 0.75 8.55 -1.13
N LYS A 138 0.01 7.98 -0.16
CA LYS A 138 -0.74 8.74 0.86
C LYS A 138 0.17 9.66 1.67
N THR A 139 1.34 9.17 2.08
CA THR A 139 2.31 9.94 2.86
C THR A 139 2.82 11.15 2.08
N ARG A 140 3.22 10.95 0.82
CA ARG A 140 3.72 12.01 -0.05
C ARG A 140 2.61 13.02 -0.37
N ALA A 141 1.42 12.56 -0.72
CA ALA A 141 0.27 13.43 -0.96
C ALA A 141 -0.06 14.28 0.26
N SER A 142 -0.11 13.71 1.47
CA SER A 142 -0.37 14.44 2.71
C SER A 142 0.75 15.42 3.03
N TYR A 143 2.02 15.05 2.82
CA TYR A 143 3.16 15.96 2.98
C TYR A 143 3.04 17.22 2.10
N PHE A 144 2.73 17.04 0.82
CA PHE A 144 2.60 18.18 -0.10
C PHE A 144 1.33 19.00 0.13
N ARG A 145 0.23 18.38 0.63
CA ARG A 145 -0.93 19.14 1.12
C ARG A 145 -0.59 19.97 2.35
N LEU A 146 0.20 19.44 3.29
CA LEU A 146 0.68 20.17 4.44
C LEU A 146 1.61 21.34 4.02
N LEU A 147 2.49 21.11 3.05
CA LEU A 147 3.35 22.16 2.47
C LEU A 147 2.51 23.26 1.84
N ASN A 148 1.51 22.91 1.02
CA ASN A 148 0.58 23.85 0.41
C ASN A 148 -0.21 24.63 1.48
N ALA A 149 -0.75 23.98 2.50
CA ALA A 149 -1.51 24.66 3.54
C ALA A 149 -0.64 25.68 4.32
N ASN A 150 0.63 25.38 4.58
CA ASN A 150 1.57 26.33 5.16
C ASN A 150 1.86 27.51 4.21
N ALA A 151 2.05 27.25 2.90
CA ALA A 151 2.23 28.30 1.91
C ALA A 151 1.01 29.21 1.79
N GLN A 152 -0.20 28.62 1.81
CA GLN A 152 -1.47 29.38 1.81
C GLN A 152 -1.62 30.24 3.08
N LEU A 153 -1.20 29.75 4.25
CA LEU A 153 -1.21 30.53 5.49
C LEU A 153 -0.33 31.77 5.38
N GLU A 154 0.87 31.63 4.85
CA GLU A 154 1.80 32.76 4.64
C GLU A 154 1.25 33.75 3.59
N LEU A 155 0.65 33.23 2.50
CA LEU A 155 0.02 34.04 1.49
C LEU A 155 -1.20 34.80 2.06
N ASN A 156 -2.04 34.15 2.85
CA ASN A 156 -3.19 34.74 3.51
C ASN A 156 -2.75 35.91 4.44
N ARG A 157 -1.68 35.72 5.23
CA ARG A 157 -1.11 36.78 6.09
C ARG A 157 -0.63 37.99 5.29
N LYS A 158 0.07 37.76 4.15
CA LYS A 158 0.53 38.83 3.25
C LYS A 158 -0.66 39.59 2.66
N ASN A 159 -1.68 38.88 2.21
CA ASN A 159 -2.89 39.47 1.65
C ASN A 159 -3.70 40.23 2.70
N LEU A 160 -3.74 39.77 3.96
CA LEU A 160 -4.38 40.51 5.06
C LEU A 160 -3.69 41.88 5.32
N VAL A 161 -2.35 41.89 5.28
CA VAL A 161 -1.59 43.17 5.40
C VAL A 161 -1.92 44.07 4.19
N SER A 162 -1.92 43.57 2.98
CA SER A 162 -2.25 44.34 1.75
C SER A 162 -3.67 44.93 1.83
N LEU A 163 -4.67 44.13 2.23
CA LEU A 163 -6.07 44.61 2.36
C LEU A 163 -6.25 45.66 3.44
N ARG A 164 -5.53 45.55 4.56
CA ARG A 164 -5.52 46.61 5.60
C ARG A 164 -4.92 47.90 5.07
N GLN A 165 -3.87 47.84 4.27
CA GLN A 165 -3.29 49.01 3.58
C GLN A 165 -4.29 49.63 2.59
N ILE A 166 -5.00 48.80 1.80
CA ILE A 166 -6.06 49.26 0.89
C ILE A 166 -7.16 50.01 1.65
N ALA A 167 -7.62 49.45 2.79
CA ALA A 167 -8.63 50.09 3.64
C ALA A 167 -8.15 51.42 4.18
N GLU A 168 -6.89 51.50 4.65
CA GLU A 168 -6.30 52.73 5.22
C GLU A 168 -6.13 53.84 4.16
N VAL A 169 -5.62 53.49 2.96
CA VAL A 169 -5.53 54.44 1.84
C VAL A 169 -6.91 54.98 1.45
N SER A 170 -7.92 54.08 1.40
CA SER A 170 -9.30 54.48 1.09
C SER A 170 -9.88 55.37 2.18
N ARG A 171 -9.60 55.10 3.45
CA ARG A 171 -10.02 55.93 4.60
C ARG A 171 -9.41 57.33 4.54
N SER A 172 -8.12 57.45 4.29
CA SER A 172 -7.42 58.75 4.14
C SER A 172 -7.99 59.56 2.98
N ARG A 173 -8.36 58.92 1.87
CA ARG A 173 -9.04 59.60 0.74
C ARG A 173 -10.48 60.03 1.09
N TYR A 174 -11.20 59.27 1.88
CA TYR A 174 -12.53 59.63 2.37
C TYR A 174 -12.45 60.88 3.29
N GLU A 175 -11.50 60.93 4.20
CA GLU A 175 -11.30 62.06 5.14
C GLU A 175 -11.07 63.39 4.42
N VAL A 176 -10.43 63.34 3.25
CA VAL A 176 -10.19 64.54 2.42
C VAL A 176 -11.29 64.72 1.33
N GLY A 177 -12.39 64.01 1.42
CA GLY A 177 -13.54 64.13 0.50
C GLY A 177 -13.32 63.60 -0.92
N LYS A 178 -12.30 62.74 -1.12
CA LYS A 178 -11.92 62.18 -2.44
C LYS A 178 -12.38 60.71 -2.64
N ALA A 179 -13.05 60.11 -1.67
CA ALA A 179 -13.60 58.77 -1.73
C ALA A 179 -14.93 58.65 -0.99
N ASN A 180 -15.68 57.58 -1.27
CA ASN A 180 -16.94 57.28 -0.56
C ASN A 180 -16.62 56.45 0.70
N VAL A 181 -17.45 56.61 1.76
CA VAL A 181 -17.38 55.84 3.01
C VAL A 181 -17.50 54.35 2.78
N ALA A 182 -18.14 53.91 1.71
CA ALA A 182 -18.26 52.49 1.34
C ALA A 182 -16.93 51.84 0.95
N GLU A 183 -15.94 52.59 0.50
CA GLU A 183 -14.66 52.07 0.04
C GLU A 183 -13.79 51.48 1.19
N PRO A 184 -13.49 52.18 2.29
CA PRO A 184 -12.80 51.62 3.40
C PRO A 184 -13.54 50.46 4.07
N LEU A 185 -14.86 50.55 4.19
CA LEU A 185 -15.70 49.48 4.74
C LEU A 185 -15.63 48.19 3.89
N ALA A 186 -15.60 48.32 2.55
CA ALA A 186 -15.42 47.17 1.66
C ALA A 186 -14.05 46.50 1.84
N GLY A 187 -12.99 47.29 2.03
CA GLY A 187 -11.67 46.80 2.37
C GLY A 187 -11.64 46.03 3.69
N GLU A 188 -12.31 46.56 4.74
CA GLU A 188 -12.44 45.87 6.03
C GLU A 188 -13.20 44.56 5.97
N VAL A 189 -14.29 44.52 5.15
CA VAL A 189 -15.06 43.28 4.91
C VAL A 189 -14.18 42.22 4.24
N GLU A 190 -13.38 42.57 3.23
CA GLU A 190 -12.45 41.64 2.59
C GLU A 190 -11.35 41.15 3.56
N ALA A 191 -10.83 42.02 4.40
CA ALA A 191 -9.87 41.64 5.45
C ALA A 191 -10.51 40.65 6.45
N SER A 192 -11.78 40.85 6.82
CA SER A 192 -12.52 39.95 7.71
C SER A 192 -12.74 38.55 7.10
N LYS A 193 -13.01 38.48 5.79
CA LYS A 193 -13.10 37.20 5.06
C LYS A 193 -11.76 36.43 5.08
N LEU A 194 -10.62 37.14 5.04
CA LEU A 194 -9.31 36.48 5.16
C LEU A 194 -9.05 35.94 6.57
N LEU A 195 -9.57 36.57 7.62
CA LEU A 195 -9.50 36.05 8.99
C LEU A 195 -10.31 34.76 9.16
N GLU A 196 -11.51 34.67 8.52
CA GLU A 196 -12.30 33.44 8.45
C GLU A 196 -11.52 32.34 7.71
N SER A 197 -11.04 32.63 6.51
CA SER A 197 -10.24 31.70 5.70
C SER A 197 -8.97 31.22 6.43
N GLN A 198 -8.38 32.05 7.28
CA GLN A 198 -7.23 31.67 8.09
C GLN A 198 -7.54 30.51 9.05
N GLN A 199 -8.74 30.48 9.64
CA GLN A 199 -9.14 29.39 10.54
C GLN A 199 -9.30 28.07 9.77
N ASP A 200 -9.85 28.11 8.55
CA ASP A 200 -9.95 26.93 7.69
C ASP A 200 -8.58 26.39 7.30
N ILE A 201 -7.64 27.28 6.97
CA ILE A 201 -6.25 26.88 6.65
C ILE A 201 -5.58 26.23 7.87
N LEU A 202 -5.73 26.82 9.07
CA LEU A 202 -5.18 26.23 10.30
C LEU A 202 -5.78 24.87 10.62
N ARG A 203 -7.09 24.69 10.41
CA ARG A 203 -7.77 23.39 10.53
C ARG A 203 -7.17 22.37 9.53
N ASN A 204 -6.94 22.77 8.28
CA ASN A 204 -6.35 21.91 7.27
C ASN A 204 -4.89 21.51 7.64
N ILE A 205 -4.09 22.43 8.15
CA ILE A 205 -2.74 22.14 8.68
C ILE A 205 -2.82 21.07 9.78
N SER A 206 -3.71 21.26 10.75
CA SER A 206 -3.89 20.30 11.85
C SER A 206 -4.35 18.93 11.34
N ALA A 207 -5.25 18.88 10.37
CA ALA A 207 -5.74 17.65 9.77
C ALA A 207 -4.61 16.85 9.05
N GLU A 208 -3.79 17.55 8.25
CA GLU A 208 -2.67 16.88 7.55
C GLU A 208 -1.55 16.47 8.52
N GLN A 209 -1.28 17.23 9.57
CA GLN A 209 -0.35 16.83 10.63
C GLN A 209 -0.84 15.58 11.37
N SER A 210 -2.12 15.52 11.70
CA SER A 210 -2.75 14.34 12.31
C SER A 210 -2.65 13.12 11.39
N GLN A 211 -2.95 13.29 10.09
CA GLN A 211 -2.85 12.22 9.09
C GLN A 211 -1.41 11.67 9.00
N LEU A 212 -0.39 12.54 8.95
CA LEU A 212 1.00 12.13 8.90
C LEU A 212 1.43 11.41 10.19
N ASN A 213 0.99 11.88 11.36
CA ASN A 213 1.26 11.22 12.63
C ASN A 213 0.65 9.80 12.67
N VAL A 214 -0.59 9.64 12.21
CA VAL A 214 -1.25 8.32 12.11
C VAL A 214 -0.49 7.40 11.17
N LEU A 215 -0.03 7.89 10.00
CA LEU A 215 0.79 7.11 9.07
C LEU A 215 2.11 6.65 9.68
N MET A 216 2.72 7.47 10.56
CA MET A 216 3.93 7.12 11.32
C MET A 216 3.65 6.25 12.56
N ASN A 217 2.41 5.91 12.84
CA ASN A 217 1.99 5.23 14.08
C ASN A 217 2.39 6.02 15.35
N ARG A 218 2.16 7.34 15.32
CA ARG A 218 2.37 8.26 16.44
C ARG A 218 1.03 8.79 16.95
N ASP A 219 1.04 9.40 18.14
CA ASP A 219 -0.13 10.12 18.63
C ASP A 219 -0.56 11.18 17.61
N ALA A 220 -1.85 11.17 17.23
CA ALA A 220 -2.43 12.09 16.26
C ALA A 220 -2.27 13.57 16.62
N PHE A 221 -2.16 13.87 17.91
CA PHE A 221 -1.97 15.23 18.46
C PHE A 221 -0.50 15.62 18.66
N ALA A 222 0.44 14.71 18.36
CA ALA A 222 1.86 15.02 18.51
C ALA A 222 2.27 16.20 17.60
N PRO A 223 3.08 17.13 18.08
CA PRO A 223 3.56 18.23 17.25
C PRO A 223 4.40 17.71 16.10
N LEU A 224 4.23 18.32 14.93
CA LEU A 224 4.97 18.01 13.72
C LEU A 224 5.59 19.32 13.18
N GLY A 225 6.85 19.27 12.75
CA GLY A 225 7.55 20.39 12.16
C GLY A 225 6.95 20.85 10.84
N ARG A 226 7.38 22.01 10.35
CA ARG A 226 6.99 22.51 9.02
C ARG A 226 7.70 21.68 7.93
N PRO A 227 7.01 21.34 6.83
CA PRO A 227 7.65 20.70 5.69
C PRO A 227 8.75 21.57 5.08
N ASP A 228 9.83 20.94 4.63
CA ASP A 228 10.89 21.63 3.89
C ASP A 228 10.36 22.14 2.54
N GLU A 229 10.80 23.35 2.15
CA GLU A 229 10.52 23.86 0.80
C GLU A 229 11.16 22.97 -0.25
N THR A 230 10.44 22.74 -1.34
CA THR A 230 10.84 21.80 -2.37
C THR A 230 10.88 22.45 -3.72
N ASN A 231 11.99 22.32 -4.44
CA ASN A 231 12.08 22.75 -5.84
C ASN A 231 11.29 21.82 -6.76
N ILE A 232 10.52 22.39 -7.66
CA ILE A 232 9.70 21.65 -8.64
C ILE A 232 10.61 20.88 -9.59
N LYS A 233 10.56 19.55 -9.54
CA LYS A 233 11.29 18.68 -10.46
C LYS A 233 10.52 18.51 -11.76
N ALA A 234 11.24 18.43 -12.88
CA ALA A 234 10.64 18.08 -14.17
C ALA A 234 10.32 16.57 -14.22
N LEU A 235 9.23 16.23 -14.88
CA LEU A 235 8.89 14.85 -15.21
C LEU A 235 9.70 14.41 -16.45
N ASN A 236 10.76 13.63 -16.25
CA ASN A 236 11.68 13.19 -17.30
C ASN A 236 11.54 11.69 -17.58
N ILE A 237 10.33 11.19 -17.72
CA ILE A 237 10.08 9.79 -18.08
C ILE A 237 9.22 9.73 -19.34
N SER A 238 9.63 8.91 -20.32
CA SER A 238 8.82 8.66 -21.50
C SER A 238 7.74 7.61 -21.21
N MET A 239 6.64 7.66 -21.99
CA MET A 239 5.55 6.67 -21.92
C MET A 239 6.09 5.24 -22.09
N MET A 240 7.05 5.04 -23.01
CA MET A 240 7.63 3.71 -23.28
C MET A 240 8.41 3.19 -22.09
N GLN A 241 9.26 4.01 -21.48
CA GLN A 241 10.02 3.64 -20.27
C GLN A 241 9.10 3.35 -19.09
N ALA A 242 8.10 4.20 -18.84
CA ALA A 242 7.13 3.98 -17.78
C ALA A 242 6.35 2.67 -17.96
N ARG A 243 5.98 2.34 -19.22
CA ARG A 243 5.31 1.07 -19.57
C ARG A 243 6.18 -0.15 -19.25
N GLU A 244 7.44 -0.14 -19.67
CA GLU A 244 8.36 -1.25 -19.40
C GLU A 244 8.56 -1.48 -17.90
N ILE A 245 8.77 -0.39 -17.15
CA ILE A 245 8.97 -0.46 -15.70
C ILE A 245 7.69 -0.98 -15.02
N ALA A 246 6.52 -0.48 -15.41
CA ALA A 246 5.25 -0.90 -14.83
C ALA A 246 4.95 -2.38 -15.07
N LEU A 247 5.12 -2.88 -16.29
CA LEU A 247 4.92 -4.28 -16.62
C LEU A 247 5.87 -5.22 -15.86
N ALA A 248 7.09 -4.76 -15.57
CA ALA A 248 8.09 -5.55 -14.84
C ALA A 248 7.90 -5.52 -13.31
N ASN A 249 7.38 -4.40 -12.76
CA ASN A 249 7.45 -4.16 -11.31
C ASN A 249 6.10 -4.12 -10.60
N ARG A 250 5.02 -3.90 -11.32
CA ARG A 250 3.70 -3.69 -10.72
C ARG A 250 3.21 -4.91 -9.93
N PRO A 251 2.89 -4.76 -8.63
CA PRO A 251 2.49 -5.88 -7.78
C PRO A 251 1.26 -6.65 -8.29
N GLU A 252 0.25 -5.95 -8.85
CA GLU A 252 -0.99 -6.58 -9.32
C GLU A 252 -0.74 -7.57 -10.47
N ILE A 253 0.20 -7.23 -11.38
CA ILE A 253 0.59 -8.11 -12.49
C ILE A 253 1.28 -9.37 -11.94
N LYS A 254 2.16 -9.19 -10.94
CA LYS A 254 2.85 -10.32 -10.29
C LYS A 254 1.90 -11.21 -9.48
N ILE A 255 0.91 -10.61 -8.82
CA ILE A 255 -0.17 -11.34 -8.15
C ILE A 255 -0.95 -12.19 -9.15
N ALA A 256 -1.37 -11.61 -10.28
CA ALA A 256 -2.09 -12.34 -11.31
C ALA A 256 -1.24 -13.48 -11.91
N GLN A 257 0.08 -13.27 -12.10
CA GLN A 257 1.01 -14.31 -12.53
C GLN A 257 1.13 -15.43 -11.48
N ALA A 258 1.26 -15.10 -10.21
CA ALA A 258 1.32 -16.09 -9.12
C ALA A 258 0.03 -16.93 -9.05
N ARG A 259 -1.14 -16.34 -9.33
CA ARG A 259 -2.41 -17.07 -9.44
C ARG A 259 -2.42 -18.07 -10.58
N ILE A 260 -1.88 -17.74 -11.74
CA ILE A 260 -1.72 -18.71 -12.83
C ILE A 260 -0.86 -19.89 -12.38
N ASP A 261 0.24 -19.65 -11.66
CA ASP A 261 1.13 -20.71 -11.20
C ASP A 261 0.49 -21.56 -10.08
N MET A 262 -0.36 -20.94 -9.25
CA MET A 262 -1.21 -21.62 -8.28
C MET A 262 -2.20 -22.57 -8.99
N GLU A 263 -2.94 -22.08 -9.98
CA GLU A 263 -3.94 -22.88 -10.72
C GLU A 263 -3.29 -23.99 -11.55
N LYS A 264 -2.10 -23.79 -12.13
CA LYS A 264 -1.31 -24.87 -12.74
C LYS A 264 -0.98 -25.96 -11.72
N SER A 265 -0.63 -25.59 -10.51
CA SER A 265 -0.32 -26.53 -9.43
C SER A 265 -1.57 -27.26 -8.93
N ARG A 266 -2.74 -26.57 -8.84
CA ARG A 266 -4.04 -27.18 -8.55
C ARG A 266 -4.46 -28.18 -9.62
N LEU A 267 -4.28 -27.86 -10.89
CA LEU A 267 -4.51 -28.81 -11.99
C LEU A 267 -3.58 -30.02 -11.87
N GLY A 268 -2.31 -29.79 -11.52
CA GLY A 268 -1.35 -30.86 -11.23
C GLY A 268 -1.80 -31.77 -10.08
N LEU A 269 -2.34 -31.18 -9.00
CA LEU A 269 -2.89 -31.91 -7.85
C LEU A 269 -4.14 -32.72 -8.24
N ALA A 270 -5.08 -32.09 -8.97
CA ALA A 270 -6.31 -32.77 -9.44
C ALA A 270 -6.00 -34.00 -10.29
N ARG A 271 -4.99 -33.94 -11.16
CA ARG A 271 -4.51 -35.05 -11.94
C ARG A 271 -3.90 -36.17 -11.09
N ARG A 272 -3.13 -35.79 -10.03
CA ARG A 272 -2.51 -36.77 -9.10
C ARG A 272 -3.52 -37.45 -8.19
N ASN A 273 -4.67 -36.83 -7.94
CA ASN A 273 -5.72 -37.43 -7.13
C ASN A 273 -6.32 -38.73 -7.76
N TRP A 274 -6.06 -39.01 -9.05
CA TRP A 274 -6.35 -40.29 -9.68
C TRP A 274 -5.45 -41.43 -9.19
N ILE A 275 -4.31 -41.14 -8.60
CA ILE A 275 -3.36 -42.14 -8.12
C ILE A 275 -3.47 -42.14 -6.57
N PRO A 276 -3.78 -43.30 -5.96
CA PRO A 276 -3.84 -43.41 -4.50
C PRO A 276 -2.48 -43.30 -3.87
N ASP A 277 -2.41 -42.71 -2.69
CA ASP A 277 -1.24 -42.82 -1.82
C ASP A 277 -1.46 -44.02 -0.89
N PRO A 278 -0.48 -44.90 -0.73
CA PRO A 278 -0.58 -46.03 0.19
C PRO A 278 -0.46 -45.55 1.64
N ALA A 279 -1.21 -46.17 2.54
CA ALA A 279 -1.04 -46.08 3.96
C ALA A 279 -0.49 -47.41 4.52
N ILE A 280 0.56 -47.33 5.30
CA ILE A 280 1.10 -48.46 6.04
C ILE A 280 0.48 -48.43 7.43
N LYS A 281 -0.14 -49.55 7.81
CA LYS A 281 -0.73 -49.71 9.16
C LYS A 281 -0.04 -50.88 9.86
N VAL A 282 0.35 -50.67 11.10
CA VAL A 282 0.79 -51.73 12.01
C VAL A 282 -0.17 -51.73 13.17
N GLU A 283 -0.69 -52.90 13.50
CA GLU A 283 -1.71 -53.11 14.52
C GLU A 283 -1.27 -54.21 15.48
N ALA A 284 -1.30 -53.97 16.76
CA ALA A 284 -1.05 -54.94 17.81
C ALA A 284 -2.37 -55.23 18.52
N GLN A 285 -2.68 -56.53 18.66
CA GLN A 285 -3.88 -57.00 19.31
C GLN A 285 -3.54 -57.82 20.51
N ARG A 286 -4.31 -57.69 21.60
CA ARG A 286 -4.23 -58.52 22.79
C ARG A 286 -5.54 -59.25 22.97
N TYR A 287 -5.43 -60.58 23.04
CA TYR A 287 -6.57 -61.41 23.37
C TYR A 287 -6.86 -61.44 24.85
N ASN A 288 -8.13 -61.78 25.18
CA ASN A 288 -8.58 -61.95 26.56
C ASN A 288 -7.73 -63.05 27.23
N ASP A 289 -7.32 -62.79 28.49
CA ASP A 289 -6.52 -63.68 29.31
C ASP A 289 -5.11 -64.02 28.82
N ALA A 290 -4.61 -63.33 27.76
CA ALA A 290 -3.23 -63.50 27.32
C ALA A 290 -2.23 -62.94 28.34
N ALA A 291 -1.22 -63.75 28.71
CA ALA A 291 -0.15 -63.32 29.59
C ALA A 291 0.83 -62.33 28.92
N GLN A 292 0.79 -62.21 27.58
CA GLN A 292 1.69 -61.38 26.78
C GLN A 292 1.08 -60.02 26.53
N ALA A 293 1.91 -59.01 26.36
CA ALA A 293 1.50 -57.62 26.08
C ALA A 293 0.85 -57.48 24.69
N ALA A 294 1.27 -58.30 23.73
CA ALA A 294 0.65 -58.44 22.40
C ALA A 294 0.50 -59.93 22.10
N SER A 295 -0.68 -60.35 21.65
CA SER A 295 -0.98 -61.72 21.21
C SER A 295 -0.74 -61.87 19.72
N GLU A 296 -0.97 -60.83 18.94
CA GLU A 296 -0.82 -60.79 17.49
C GLU A 296 -0.37 -59.41 17.04
N VAL A 297 0.44 -59.35 16.01
CA VAL A 297 0.87 -58.11 15.35
C VAL A 297 0.66 -58.23 13.88
N ASP A 298 -0.21 -57.39 13.33
CA ASP A 298 -0.53 -57.34 11.93
C ASP A 298 0.15 -56.11 11.27
N ALA A 299 0.69 -56.33 10.06
CA ALA A 299 1.15 -55.26 9.19
C ALA A 299 0.38 -55.28 7.89
N GLY A 300 -0.18 -54.17 7.51
CA GLY A 300 -1.02 -54.04 6.35
C GLY A 300 -0.74 -52.80 5.53
N ILE A 301 -1.07 -52.83 4.26
CA ILE A 301 -1.07 -51.69 3.36
C ILE A 301 -2.49 -51.45 2.92
N SER A 302 -2.98 -50.22 3.05
CA SER A 302 -4.28 -49.80 2.55
C SER A 302 -4.12 -48.65 1.55
N PHE A 303 -5.08 -48.53 0.63
CA PHE A 303 -5.15 -47.41 -0.29
C PHE A 303 -6.59 -47.13 -0.72
N THR A 304 -6.89 -45.86 -0.98
CA THR A 304 -8.19 -45.45 -1.57
C THR A 304 -8.22 -45.77 -3.05
N VAL A 305 -9.40 -46.20 -3.58
CA VAL A 305 -9.57 -46.59 -4.99
C VAL A 305 -10.36 -45.50 -5.74
N PRO A 306 -9.68 -44.50 -6.36
CA PRO A 306 -10.35 -43.36 -6.98
C PRO A 306 -11.16 -43.73 -8.25
N TRP A 307 -10.77 -44.77 -8.98
CA TRP A 307 -11.40 -45.19 -10.22
C TRP A 307 -12.79 -45.83 -10.05
N VAL A 308 -13.24 -46.07 -8.85
CA VAL A 308 -14.65 -46.45 -8.55
C VAL A 308 -15.60 -45.30 -8.84
N ASN A 309 -15.14 -44.05 -8.67
CA ASN A 309 -15.92 -42.85 -8.96
C ASN A 309 -15.25 -41.97 -10.04
N PRO A 310 -15.12 -42.43 -11.28
CA PRO A 310 -14.36 -41.74 -12.32
C PRO A 310 -14.97 -40.38 -12.67
N GLY A 311 -16.29 -40.22 -12.55
CA GLY A 311 -16.97 -38.95 -12.78
C GLY A 311 -16.51 -37.82 -11.85
N LYS A 312 -16.30 -38.11 -10.55
CA LYS A 312 -15.82 -37.17 -9.56
C LYS A 312 -14.43 -36.60 -9.92
N TYR A 313 -13.50 -37.49 -10.23
CA TYR A 313 -12.10 -37.08 -10.48
C TYR A 313 -11.94 -36.41 -11.85
N SER A 314 -12.68 -36.87 -12.87
CA SER A 314 -12.67 -36.21 -14.18
C SER A 314 -13.32 -34.83 -14.14
N ALA A 315 -14.38 -34.64 -13.33
CA ALA A 315 -14.96 -33.32 -13.07
C ALA A 315 -13.99 -32.38 -12.38
N ALA A 316 -13.26 -32.85 -11.35
CA ALA A 316 -12.25 -32.06 -10.66
C ALA A 316 -11.10 -31.61 -11.59
N VAL A 317 -10.68 -32.47 -12.55
CA VAL A 317 -9.69 -32.06 -13.55
C VAL A 317 -10.26 -31.03 -14.53
N ARG A 318 -11.52 -31.15 -14.95
CA ARG A 318 -12.17 -30.14 -15.81
C ARG A 318 -12.30 -28.81 -15.07
N GLU A 319 -12.79 -28.81 -13.83
CA GLU A 319 -12.89 -27.65 -12.98
C GLU A 319 -11.53 -26.92 -12.87
N ALA A 320 -10.45 -27.64 -12.54
CA ALA A 320 -9.12 -27.07 -12.45
C ALA A 320 -8.60 -26.50 -13.78
N LYS A 321 -9.01 -27.05 -14.94
CA LYS A 321 -8.69 -26.47 -16.24
C LYS A 321 -9.42 -25.16 -16.50
N GLU A 322 -10.71 -25.10 -16.15
CA GLU A 322 -11.49 -23.86 -16.31
C GLU A 322 -10.99 -22.76 -15.36
N ASN A 323 -10.63 -23.11 -14.12
CA ASN A 323 -10.02 -22.17 -13.18
C ASN A 323 -8.67 -21.64 -13.70
N LEU A 324 -7.83 -22.47 -14.31
CA LEU A 324 -6.60 -22.02 -14.96
C LEU A 324 -6.88 -21.08 -16.13
N ALA A 325 -7.86 -21.37 -16.97
CA ALA A 325 -8.26 -20.47 -18.06
C ALA A 325 -8.79 -19.14 -17.52
N ALA A 326 -9.60 -19.17 -16.46
CA ALA A 326 -10.09 -17.96 -15.78
C ALA A 326 -8.94 -17.11 -15.23
N ALA A 327 -7.92 -17.73 -14.62
CA ALA A 327 -6.74 -17.01 -14.12
C ALA A 327 -5.90 -16.38 -15.26
N GLN A 328 -5.86 -17.01 -16.44
CA GLN A 328 -5.21 -16.44 -17.63
C GLN A 328 -5.94 -15.18 -18.11
N HIS A 329 -7.28 -15.24 -18.20
CA HIS A 329 -8.08 -14.07 -18.56
C HIS A 329 -8.01 -12.96 -17.49
N GLU A 330 -7.92 -13.32 -16.21
CA GLU A 330 -7.68 -12.34 -15.15
C GLU A 330 -6.34 -11.64 -15.32
N PHE A 331 -5.28 -12.35 -15.69
CA PHE A 331 -3.97 -11.78 -15.98
C PHE A 331 -4.04 -10.79 -17.17
N ASP A 332 -4.70 -11.16 -18.27
CA ASP A 332 -4.86 -10.30 -19.43
C ASP A 332 -5.65 -9.03 -19.08
N ARG A 333 -6.74 -9.17 -18.31
CA ARG A 333 -7.53 -8.04 -17.79
C ARG A 333 -6.67 -7.13 -16.91
N THR A 334 -5.93 -7.71 -15.98
CA THR A 334 -5.06 -6.94 -15.06
C THR A 334 -3.98 -6.17 -15.82
N ASN A 335 -3.39 -6.74 -16.86
CA ASN A 335 -2.45 -6.04 -17.73
C ASN A 335 -3.09 -4.86 -18.46
N ALA A 336 -4.29 -5.03 -19.00
CA ALA A 336 -5.01 -3.95 -19.69
C ALA A 336 -5.37 -2.81 -18.72
N GLU A 337 -5.89 -3.14 -17.55
CA GLU A 337 -6.21 -2.18 -16.47
C GLU A 337 -4.95 -1.43 -15.99
N ALA A 338 -3.83 -2.15 -15.83
CA ALA A 338 -2.55 -1.57 -15.45
C ALA A 338 -2.05 -0.53 -16.46
N LEU A 339 -2.17 -0.83 -17.76
CA LEU A 339 -1.76 0.10 -18.82
C LEU A 339 -2.71 1.30 -18.92
N GLY A 340 -4.00 1.09 -18.67
CA GLY A 340 -4.99 2.18 -18.58
C GLY A 340 -4.68 3.14 -17.45
N ALA A 341 -4.47 2.61 -16.24
CA ALA A 341 -4.11 3.40 -15.07
C ALA A 341 -2.78 4.13 -15.23
N LEU A 342 -1.78 3.50 -15.88
CA LEU A 342 -0.50 4.14 -16.17
C LEU A 342 -0.67 5.34 -17.10
N ARG A 343 -1.47 5.19 -18.15
CA ARG A 343 -1.73 6.29 -19.08
C ARG A 343 -2.40 7.46 -18.39
N ASP A 344 -3.43 7.19 -17.58
CA ASP A 344 -4.15 8.20 -16.82
C ASP A 344 -3.23 8.95 -15.85
N ALA A 345 -2.42 8.24 -15.07
CA ALA A 345 -1.47 8.83 -14.13
C ALA A 345 -0.40 9.69 -14.83
N LEU A 346 0.11 9.26 -16.00
CA LEU A 346 1.05 10.04 -16.80
C LEU A 346 0.42 11.32 -17.35
N GLU A 347 -0.76 11.23 -17.94
CA GLU A 347 -1.48 12.40 -18.48
C GLU A 347 -1.84 13.39 -17.35
N LYS A 348 -2.24 12.88 -16.18
CA LYS A 348 -2.49 13.69 -14.99
C LYS A 348 -1.22 14.42 -14.53
N ALA A 349 -0.08 13.74 -14.49
CA ALA A 349 1.20 14.34 -14.11
C ALA A 349 1.63 15.42 -15.14
N HIS A 350 1.45 15.19 -16.43
CA HIS A 350 1.73 16.18 -17.48
C HIS A 350 0.79 17.40 -17.39
N THR A 351 -0.49 17.16 -17.21
CA THR A 351 -1.51 18.24 -17.12
C THR A 351 -1.26 19.10 -15.89
N THR A 352 -1.04 18.49 -14.72
CA THR A 352 -0.75 19.23 -13.48
C THR A 352 0.56 20.00 -13.57
N LYS A 353 1.59 19.44 -14.23
CA LYS A 353 2.84 20.16 -14.51
C LYS A 353 2.61 21.39 -15.40
N HIS A 354 1.82 21.23 -16.46
CA HIS A 354 1.45 22.34 -17.33
C HIS A 354 0.73 23.47 -16.57
N HIS A 355 -0.20 23.12 -15.67
CA HIS A 355 -0.85 24.11 -14.81
C HIS A 355 0.15 24.85 -13.93
N VAL A 356 1.07 24.14 -13.28
CA VAL A 356 2.13 24.75 -12.46
C VAL A 356 2.93 25.77 -13.29
N ASP A 357 3.38 25.39 -14.49
CA ASP A 357 4.18 26.27 -15.34
C ASP A 357 3.36 27.48 -15.80
N LEU A 358 2.10 27.27 -16.21
CA LEU A 358 1.21 28.36 -16.66
C LEU A 358 0.96 29.38 -15.54
N PHE A 359 0.69 28.90 -14.31
CA PHE A 359 0.44 29.81 -13.19
C PHE A 359 1.72 30.53 -12.76
N ARG A 360 2.84 29.83 -12.64
CA ARG A 360 4.13 30.41 -12.22
C ARG A 360 4.67 31.42 -13.23
N ASP A 361 4.62 31.10 -14.53
CA ASP A 361 5.35 31.84 -15.54
C ASP A 361 4.49 32.91 -16.24
N LYS A 362 3.15 32.81 -16.18
CA LYS A 362 2.24 33.73 -16.87
C LYS A 362 1.17 34.33 -15.99
N LEU A 363 0.26 33.55 -15.40
CA LEU A 363 -0.97 34.07 -14.79
C LEU A 363 -0.68 34.91 -13.54
N VAL A 364 0.13 34.40 -12.61
CA VAL A 364 0.46 35.11 -11.36
C VAL A 364 1.28 36.38 -11.66
N PRO A 365 2.34 36.38 -12.50
CA PRO A 365 3.05 37.61 -12.87
C PRO A 365 2.15 38.66 -13.54
N GLN A 366 1.27 38.26 -14.45
CA GLN A 366 0.35 39.18 -15.13
C GLN A 366 -0.66 39.78 -14.15
N ALA A 367 -1.25 38.96 -13.24
CA ALA A 367 -2.18 39.45 -12.25
C ALA A 367 -1.48 40.41 -11.27
N ARG A 368 -0.23 40.18 -10.92
CA ARG A 368 0.56 41.05 -10.06
C ARG A 368 0.80 42.41 -10.73
N GLN A 369 1.18 42.43 -12.01
CA GLN A 369 1.33 43.66 -12.78
C GLN A 369 0.01 44.42 -12.90
N ALA A 370 -1.12 43.71 -13.10
CA ALA A 370 -2.45 44.33 -13.16
C ALA A 370 -2.83 44.95 -11.79
N PHE A 371 -2.55 44.27 -10.71
CA PHE A 371 -2.77 44.79 -9.34
C PHE A 371 -1.96 46.06 -9.08
N GLU A 372 -0.65 46.05 -9.36
CA GLU A 372 0.25 47.19 -9.17
C GLU A 372 -0.17 48.40 -10.05
N ALA A 373 -0.57 48.16 -11.28
CA ALA A 373 -1.08 49.21 -12.18
C ALA A 373 -2.40 49.81 -11.68
N ASN A 374 -3.34 49.02 -11.22
CA ASN A 374 -4.61 49.51 -10.67
C ASN A 374 -4.41 50.24 -9.32
N GLN A 375 -3.47 49.78 -8.50
CA GLN A 375 -3.10 50.49 -7.27
C GLN A 375 -2.59 51.92 -7.57
N PHE A 376 -1.62 52.00 -8.47
CA PHE A 376 -1.07 53.33 -8.85
C PHE A 376 -2.12 54.24 -9.51
N ALA A 377 -2.99 53.65 -10.35
CA ALA A 377 -4.07 54.38 -11.00
C ALA A 377 -5.13 54.89 -10.01
N TYR A 378 -5.47 54.10 -8.97
CA TYR A 378 -6.35 54.52 -7.87
C TYR A 378 -5.73 55.64 -7.02
N GLU A 379 -4.46 55.50 -6.65
CA GLU A 379 -3.75 56.49 -5.88
C GLU A 379 -3.66 57.87 -6.61
N THR A 380 -3.53 57.82 -7.96
CA THR A 380 -3.50 59.05 -8.80
C THR A 380 -4.91 59.51 -9.23
N GLY A 381 -5.99 58.85 -8.84
CA GLY A 381 -7.38 59.20 -9.13
C GLY A 381 -7.82 58.88 -10.58
N LYS A 382 -7.11 57.95 -11.24
CA LYS A 382 -7.37 57.50 -12.64
C LYS A 382 -8.15 56.19 -12.69
N ALA A 383 -8.24 55.44 -11.59
CA ALA A 383 -9.03 54.22 -11.45
C ALA A 383 -9.97 54.31 -10.25
N THR A 384 -11.01 53.48 -10.28
CA THR A 384 -11.96 53.33 -9.18
C THR A 384 -11.46 52.35 -8.12
N PHE A 385 -11.99 52.48 -6.89
CA PHE A 385 -11.75 51.50 -5.82
C PHE A 385 -12.14 50.08 -6.25
N LEU A 386 -13.23 49.95 -7.01
CA LEU A 386 -13.74 48.66 -7.46
C LEU A 386 -12.74 47.95 -8.39
N GLU A 387 -12.06 48.69 -9.28
CA GLU A 387 -11.02 48.13 -10.18
C GLU A 387 -9.84 47.64 -9.36
N TRP A 388 -9.38 48.42 -8.38
CA TRP A 388 -8.25 48.04 -7.53
C TRP A 388 -8.54 46.80 -6.66
N ILE A 389 -9.68 46.78 -5.94
CA ILE A 389 -10.04 45.62 -5.09
C ILE A 389 -10.33 44.36 -5.90
N THR A 390 -10.83 44.51 -7.12
CA THR A 390 -11.05 43.38 -8.04
C THR A 390 -9.71 42.80 -8.52
N ALA A 391 -8.74 43.65 -8.84
CA ALA A 391 -7.39 43.21 -9.20
C ALA A 391 -6.69 42.52 -8.02
N GLN A 392 -6.88 43.00 -6.78
CA GLN A 392 -6.37 42.35 -5.56
C GLN A 392 -6.98 40.96 -5.35
N ARG A 393 -8.32 40.82 -5.51
CA ARG A 393 -8.99 39.52 -5.40
C ARG A 393 -8.48 38.54 -6.44
N ASN A 394 -8.34 38.99 -7.70
CA ASN A 394 -7.85 38.16 -8.79
C ASN A 394 -6.41 37.68 -8.56
N LEU A 395 -5.51 38.56 -8.11
CA LEU A 395 -4.13 38.20 -7.77
C LEU A 395 -4.11 37.16 -6.63
N ARG A 396 -4.83 37.41 -5.54
CA ARG A 396 -4.94 36.49 -4.40
C ARG A 396 -5.42 35.11 -4.81
N ASP A 397 -6.48 35.05 -5.62
CA ASP A 397 -7.09 33.79 -6.03
C ASP A 397 -6.15 33.00 -6.96
N LEU A 398 -5.46 33.67 -7.88
CA LEU A 398 -4.46 33.04 -8.77
C LEU A 398 -3.20 32.59 -8.00
N GLU A 399 -2.73 33.35 -7.00
CA GLU A 399 -1.62 32.93 -6.14
C GLU A 399 -2.01 31.69 -5.31
N ALA A 400 -3.20 31.64 -4.73
CA ALA A 400 -3.70 30.47 -4.00
C ALA A 400 -3.87 29.24 -4.89
N MET A 401 -4.44 29.40 -6.09
CA MET A 401 -4.57 28.33 -7.08
C MET A 401 -3.19 27.83 -7.55
N GLY A 402 -2.22 28.75 -7.76
CA GLY A 402 -0.85 28.37 -8.12
C GLY A 402 -0.18 27.47 -7.08
N GLN A 403 -0.35 27.77 -5.79
CA GLN A 403 0.14 26.93 -4.70
C GLN A 403 -0.56 25.57 -4.67
N GLN A 404 -1.87 25.54 -4.91
CA GLN A 404 -2.64 24.28 -4.99
C GLN A 404 -2.14 23.40 -6.15
N HIS A 405 -1.89 23.96 -7.32
CA HIS A 405 -1.38 23.20 -8.46
C HIS A 405 0.00 22.58 -8.23
N ILE A 406 0.85 23.19 -7.39
CA ILE A 406 2.12 22.59 -6.97
C ILE A 406 1.86 21.33 -6.15
N ALA A 407 0.95 21.38 -5.18
CA ALA A 407 0.59 20.20 -4.38
C ALA A 407 -0.05 19.10 -5.24
N ASP A 408 -0.95 19.47 -6.15
CA ASP A 408 -1.61 18.54 -7.08
C ASP A 408 -0.60 17.84 -8.00
N TYR A 409 0.42 18.56 -8.48
CA TYR A 409 1.49 17.98 -9.28
C TYR A 409 2.27 16.93 -8.50
N TYR A 410 2.68 17.22 -7.26
CA TYR A 410 3.40 16.25 -6.46
C TYR A 410 2.53 15.06 -6.04
N ALA A 411 1.23 15.27 -5.81
CA ALA A 411 0.29 14.18 -5.59
C ALA A 411 0.17 13.27 -6.84
N ALA A 412 0.11 13.88 -8.05
CA ALA A 412 0.11 13.13 -9.30
C ALA A 412 1.43 12.36 -9.54
N LEU A 413 2.58 12.90 -9.12
CA LEU A 413 3.86 12.17 -9.15
C LEU A 413 3.87 10.98 -8.18
N ALA A 414 3.29 11.14 -6.99
CA ALA A 414 3.18 10.05 -6.01
C ALA A 414 2.28 8.92 -6.52
N GLU A 415 1.15 9.27 -7.13
CA GLU A 415 0.26 8.33 -7.80
C GLU A 415 0.95 7.61 -8.96
N LEU A 416 1.71 8.33 -9.80
CA LEU A 416 2.46 7.75 -10.90
C LEU A 416 3.48 6.70 -10.41
N GLU A 417 4.24 6.98 -9.35
CA GLU A 417 5.17 6.00 -8.77
C GLU A 417 4.45 4.78 -8.19
N ALA A 418 3.31 4.97 -7.53
CA ALA A 418 2.50 3.87 -7.00
C ALA A 418 1.92 3.01 -8.13
N VAL A 419 1.49 3.63 -9.23
CA VAL A 419 0.97 2.95 -10.42
C VAL A 419 2.08 2.21 -11.19
N VAL A 420 3.27 2.78 -11.29
CA VAL A 420 4.43 2.13 -11.94
C VAL A 420 4.98 0.98 -11.07
N GLY A 421 4.79 1.04 -9.75
CA GLY A 421 5.26 0.03 -8.80
C GLY A 421 6.75 0.09 -8.51
N ALA A 422 7.40 1.22 -8.82
CA ALA A 422 8.83 1.44 -8.62
C ALA A 422 9.13 2.91 -8.27
N ASP A 423 10.19 3.14 -7.50
CA ASP A 423 10.70 4.48 -7.23
C ASP A 423 11.34 5.05 -8.51
N LEU A 424 10.71 6.08 -9.04
CA LEU A 424 11.16 6.81 -10.24
C LEU A 424 12.10 7.99 -9.91
N LYS A 425 12.45 8.16 -8.63
CA LYS A 425 13.30 9.25 -8.11
C LYS A 425 12.76 10.65 -8.46
N LEU A 426 11.44 10.77 -8.56
CA LEU A 426 10.76 12.01 -8.91
C LEU A 426 10.73 13.02 -7.76
N PHE A 427 10.95 12.58 -6.53
CA PHE A 427 10.98 13.42 -5.35
C PHE A 427 12.39 13.91 -5.04
N PRO A 428 12.53 15.09 -4.38
CA PRO A 428 13.82 15.58 -3.96
C PRO A 428 14.45 14.60 -2.95
N SER A 429 15.65 14.12 -3.27
CA SER A 429 16.46 13.43 -2.27
C SER A 429 16.93 14.45 -1.25
N THR A 430 16.78 14.17 0.04
CA THR A 430 17.43 14.91 1.11
C THR A 430 18.92 14.99 0.80
N LYS A 431 19.47 16.20 0.64
CA LYS A 431 20.90 16.38 0.73
C LYS A 431 21.29 15.93 2.13
N THR A 432 21.96 14.79 2.23
CA THR A 432 22.70 14.46 3.44
C THR A 432 23.56 15.69 3.74
N LYS A 433 23.29 16.39 4.83
CA LYS A 433 24.23 17.38 5.34
C LYS A 433 25.52 16.62 5.57
N GLU A 434 26.45 16.71 4.65
CA GLU A 434 27.83 16.32 4.91
C GLU A 434 28.25 17.13 6.13
N ALA A 435 28.44 16.39 7.23
CA ALA A 435 29.03 16.94 8.44
C ALA A 435 30.44 17.42 8.07
N LYS A 436 30.61 18.75 8.07
CA LYS A 436 31.92 19.36 8.13
C LYS A 436 32.43 19.33 9.54
#